data_a27b4f1891379edfd93d248a3327321e
#
_entry.id   a27b4f1891379edfd93d248a3327321e
#
_cell.length_a   1.000
_cell.length_b   1.000
_cell.length_c   1.000
_cell.angle_alpha   90.00
_cell.angle_beta   90.00
_cell.angle_gamma   90.00
#
_symmetry.space_group_name_H-M   'P 1'
#
loop_
_entity.id
_entity.type
_entity.pdbx_description
1 polymer ?
#
loop_
_entity_poly.entity_id
_entity_poly.type
_entity_poly.pdbx_seq_one_letter_code
_entity_poly.pdbx_strand_id
1 'polypeptide(L)'
;YEIKLHGKNGCMAYRKGLQSGVRKQLGFALKDISEHLPGAFIIYRADKEDDELFYANNEFLHMAGYKNVDELFQITKKSFRNLIREDERQQIESSIWEQIDNGNENDYTHFHLRKADGTYLSVLDHGRIVDSQQYGRVFYVLFMDWEEMHIHYGDKLLG
;
A
#
# COMPACT_ATOMS: atom_id res chain seq x y z
N TYR A 1 9.47 20.19 -25.30
CA TYR A 1 9.25 20.33 -25.18
C TYR A 1 9.14 20.22 -24.87
N GLU A 2 8.89 20.19 -24.42
CA GLU A 2 8.72 20.48 -24.29
C GLU A 2 8.70 21.02 -23.86
N ILE A 3 8.66 21.51 -23.76
CA ILE A 3 8.54 22.30 -23.65
C ILE A 3 8.27 22.87 -23.61
N LYS A 4 7.87 23.32 -23.56
CA LYS A 4 7.54 23.95 -23.67
C LYS A 4 6.98 24.19 -23.39
N LEU A 5 6.59 24.13 -23.10
CA LEU A 5 6.08 24.54 -23.05
C LEU A 5 5.83 24.88 -22.61
N HIS A 6 5.67 25.52 -22.34
CA HIS A 6 5.56 26.05 -22.17
C HIS A 6 5.69 26.64 -21.77
N GLY A 7 6.04 27.68 -21.72
CA GLY A 7 6.15 27.99 -21.30
C GLY A 7 5.46 27.32 -20.87
N LYS A 8 5.32 27.33 -21.17
CA LYS A 8 5.06 26.31 -21.09
C LYS A 8 5.50 25.49 -21.93
N ASN A 9 5.98 25.59 -22.58
CA ASN A 9 6.39 24.83 -23.35
C ASN A 9 7.39 23.94 -23.45
N GLY A 10 8.43 23.92 -23.68
CA GLY A 10 9.49 22.99 -23.52
C GLY A 10 9.22 21.87 -22.53
N CYS A 11 8.58 22.19 -21.47
CA CYS A 11 8.14 21.23 -20.46
C CYS A 11 7.21 20.17 -21.03
N MET A 12 6.39 20.52 -21.98
CA MET A 12 5.47 19.57 -22.60
C MET A 12 6.21 18.50 -23.38
N ALA A 13 7.22 18.91 -24.14
CA ALA A 13 8.01 17.96 -24.90
C ALA A 13 8.78 17.01 -23.97
N TYR A 14 9.29 17.50 -22.86
CA TYR A 14 9.99 16.69 -21.89
C TYR A 14 9.07 15.66 -21.27
N ARG A 15 7.85 16.03 -20.88
CA ARG A 15 6.89 15.11 -20.30
C ARG A 15 6.49 14.00 -21.27
N LYS A 16 6.31 14.33 -22.52
CA LYS A 16 6.02 13.33 -23.55
C LYS A 16 7.13 12.32 -23.67
N GLY A 17 8.37 12.81 -23.66
CA GLY A 17 9.51 11.94 -23.74
C GLY A 17 9.60 10.98 -22.56
N LEU A 18 9.30 11.48 -21.36
CA LEU A 18 9.32 10.67 -20.16
C LEU A 18 8.25 9.57 -20.20
N GLN A 19 7.02 9.92 -20.57
CA GLN A 19 5.93 8.96 -20.68
C GLN A 19 6.23 7.90 -21.71
N SER A 20 6.78 8.30 -22.85
CA SER A 20 7.15 7.39 -23.91
C SER A 20 8.24 6.41 -23.44
N GLY A 21 9.24 6.92 -22.67
CA GLY A 21 10.31 6.10 -22.13
C GLY A 21 9.81 5.06 -21.14
N VAL A 22 8.92 5.47 -20.24
CA VAL A 22 8.32 4.54 -19.27
C VAL A 22 7.52 3.46 -19.99
N ARG A 23 6.74 3.87 -21.00
CA ARG A 23 5.92 2.93 -21.75
C ARG A 23 6.78 1.89 -22.48
N LYS A 24 7.92 2.35 -23.06
CA LYS A 24 8.84 1.43 -23.74
C LYS A 24 9.52 0.45 -22.80
N GLN A 25 9.86 0.90 -21.61
CA GLN A 25 10.55 0.05 -20.64
C GLN A 25 9.64 -1.03 -20.09
N LEU A 26 8.42 -0.68 -19.72
CA LEU A 26 7.52 -1.61 -19.06
C LEU A 26 6.73 -2.46 -20.05
N GLY A 27 6.23 -1.86 -21.12
CA GLY A 27 5.39 -2.56 -22.07
C GLY A 27 4.03 -2.97 -21.53
N PHE A 28 3.66 -2.49 -20.34
CA PHE A 28 2.42 -2.84 -19.67
C PHE A 28 1.66 -1.57 -19.24
N ALA A 29 0.35 -1.64 -19.26
CA ALA A 29 -0.48 -0.55 -18.71
C ALA A 29 -0.44 -0.60 -17.19
N LEU A 30 -0.59 0.57 -16.55
CA LEU A 30 -0.63 0.65 -15.08
C LEU A 30 -1.73 -0.23 -14.49
N LYS A 31 -2.87 -0.32 -15.18
CA LYS A 31 -3.96 -1.16 -14.74
C LYS A 31 -3.55 -2.64 -14.69
N ASP A 32 -2.85 -3.10 -15.71
CA ASP A 32 -2.38 -4.50 -15.77
C ASP A 32 -1.42 -4.80 -14.64
N ILE A 33 -0.49 -3.88 -14.37
CA ILE A 33 0.45 -4.04 -13.27
C ILE A 33 -0.28 -4.12 -11.95
N SER A 34 -1.23 -3.21 -11.73
CA SER A 34 -1.98 -3.14 -10.48
C SER A 34 -2.80 -4.40 -10.24
N GLU A 35 -3.38 -4.96 -11.29
CA GLU A 35 -4.25 -6.14 -11.17
C GLU A 35 -3.49 -7.45 -11.01
N HIS A 36 -2.22 -7.48 -11.42
CA HIS A 36 -1.47 -8.74 -11.49
C HIS A 36 -0.22 -8.75 -10.62
N LEU A 37 -0.07 -7.80 -9.72
CA LEU A 37 1.04 -7.84 -8.75
C LEU A 37 0.88 -9.06 -7.85
N PRO A 38 1.96 -9.82 -7.62
CA PRO A 38 1.91 -11.00 -6.76
C PRO A 38 2.00 -10.62 -5.28
N GLY A 39 1.25 -9.62 -4.86
CA GLY A 39 1.27 -9.15 -3.49
C GLY A 39 0.09 -8.27 -3.19
N ALA A 40 -0.41 -8.37 -1.96
CA ALA A 40 -1.50 -7.54 -1.47
C ALA A 40 -0.98 -6.14 -1.19
N PHE A 41 -1.67 -5.14 -1.69
CA PHE A 41 -1.18 -3.76 -1.68
C PHE A 41 -2.33 -2.79 -1.39
N ILE A 42 -2.08 -1.83 -0.49
CA ILE A 42 -3.02 -0.75 -0.20
C ILE A 42 -2.28 0.58 -0.15
N ILE A 43 -3.05 1.66 -0.24
CA ILE A 43 -2.55 3.02 -0.02
C ILE A 43 -3.50 3.69 0.97
N TYR A 44 -2.94 4.33 2.01
CA TYR A 44 -3.76 5.09 2.95
C TYR A 44 -3.02 6.36 3.37
N ARG A 45 -3.78 7.33 3.92
CA ARG A 45 -3.23 8.63 4.30
C ARG A 45 -2.27 8.47 5.48
N ALA A 46 -1.09 9.07 5.37
CA ALA A 46 -0.07 9.04 6.41
C ALA A 46 -0.25 10.23 7.35
N ASP A 47 -1.24 10.13 8.21
CA ASP A 47 -1.56 11.16 9.21
C ASP A 47 -2.03 10.45 10.47
N LYS A 48 -1.51 10.88 11.63
CA LYS A 48 -1.80 10.20 12.90
C LYS A 48 -3.29 10.24 13.28
N GLU A 49 -4.02 11.22 12.77
CA GLU A 49 -5.42 11.41 13.10
C GLU A 49 -6.37 11.09 11.96
N ASP A 50 -5.83 10.90 10.75
CA ASP A 50 -6.64 10.63 9.57
C ASP A 50 -5.91 9.60 8.71
N ASP A 51 -6.32 8.36 8.84
CA ASP A 51 -5.70 7.23 8.15
C ASP A 51 -6.60 6.69 7.04
N GLU A 52 -7.20 7.57 6.28
CA GLU A 52 -8.17 7.22 5.25
C GLU A 52 -7.58 6.28 4.21
N LEU A 53 -8.28 5.17 3.94
CA LEU A 53 -7.92 4.23 2.89
C LEU A 53 -8.28 4.82 1.54
N PHE A 54 -7.32 4.84 0.61
CA PHE A 54 -7.54 5.36 -0.73
C PHE A 54 -7.62 4.27 -1.78
N TYR A 55 -6.89 3.17 -1.60
CA TYR A 55 -6.73 2.16 -2.63
C TYR A 55 -6.40 0.80 -2.04
N ALA A 56 -6.91 -0.23 -2.69
CA ALA A 56 -6.52 -1.63 -2.41
C ALA A 56 -6.55 -2.39 -3.74
N ASN A 57 -5.52 -3.20 -3.98
CA ASN A 57 -5.50 -3.99 -5.19
C ASN A 57 -6.31 -5.29 -5.03
N ASN A 58 -6.51 -6.00 -6.14
CA ASN A 58 -7.32 -7.22 -6.13
C ASN A 58 -6.71 -8.30 -5.25
N GLU A 59 -5.37 -8.38 -5.19
CA GLU A 59 -4.70 -9.36 -4.33
C GLU A 59 -5.01 -9.12 -2.86
N PHE A 60 -5.06 -7.86 -2.44
CA PHE A 60 -5.42 -7.54 -1.06
C PHE A 60 -6.87 -7.94 -0.78
N LEU A 61 -7.78 -7.60 -1.68
CA LEU A 61 -9.19 -7.93 -1.51
C LEU A 61 -9.38 -9.45 -1.41
N HIS A 62 -8.69 -10.19 -2.26
CA HIS A 62 -8.75 -11.65 -2.26
C HIS A 62 -8.18 -12.22 -0.97
N MET A 63 -7.00 -11.76 -0.56
CA MET A 63 -6.34 -12.24 0.66
C MET A 63 -7.22 -12.01 1.89
N ALA A 64 -7.82 -10.83 1.97
CA ALA A 64 -8.63 -10.46 3.13
C ALA A 64 -10.10 -10.84 3.00
N GLY A 65 -10.51 -11.41 1.86
CA GLY A 65 -11.86 -11.94 1.67
C GLY A 65 -12.93 -10.90 1.39
N TYR A 66 -12.54 -9.70 0.94
CA TYR A 66 -13.51 -8.68 0.54
C TYR A 66 -13.92 -8.88 -0.92
N LYS A 67 -15.20 -8.70 -1.21
CA LYS A 67 -15.73 -8.90 -2.57
C LYS A 67 -15.24 -7.82 -3.54
N ASN A 68 -15.12 -6.59 -3.05
CA ASN A 68 -14.69 -5.44 -3.84
C ASN A 68 -14.24 -4.34 -2.88
N VAL A 69 -13.74 -3.25 -3.45
CA VAL A 69 -13.22 -2.13 -2.65
C VAL A 69 -14.34 -1.42 -1.88
N ASP A 70 -15.55 -1.41 -2.42
CA ASP A 70 -16.69 -0.79 -1.73
C ASP A 70 -17.02 -1.51 -0.43
N GLU A 71 -16.99 -2.83 -0.44
CA GLU A 71 -17.21 -3.62 0.77
C GLU A 71 -16.09 -3.35 1.80
N LEU A 72 -14.85 -3.31 1.33
CA LEU A 72 -13.72 -2.97 2.20
C LEU A 72 -13.93 -1.63 2.88
N PHE A 73 -14.27 -0.60 2.09
CA PHE A 73 -14.48 0.74 2.63
C PHE A 73 -15.67 0.80 3.57
N GLN A 74 -16.72 0.05 3.28
CA GLN A 74 -17.91 0.02 4.14
C GLN A 74 -17.61 -0.63 5.49
N ILE A 75 -16.96 -1.78 5.49
CA ILE A 75 -16.68 -2.53 6.72
C ILE A 75 -15.64 -1.81 7.57
N THR A 76 -14.59 -1.28 6.95
CA THR A 76 -13.51 -0.59 7.69
C THR A 76 -13.79 0.87 7.92
N LYS A 77 -14.88 1.42 7.35
CA LYS A 77 -15.20 2.84 7.39
C LYS A 77 -14.07 3.70 6.82
N LYS A 78 -13.39 3.15 5.82
CA LYS A 78 -12.26 3.79 5.14
C LYS A 78 -11.10 4.13 6.06
N SER A 79 -10.91 3.39 7.15
CA SER A 79 -9.86 3.67 8.11
C SER A 79 -8.92 2.48 8.22
N PHE A 80 -7.63 2.72 8.04
CA PHE A 80 -6.61 1.68 8.12
C PHE A 80 -6.60 1.00 9.50
N ARG A 81 -6.76 1.78 10.57
CA ARG A 81 -6.73 1.19 11.93
C ARG A 81 -7.79 0.12 12.11
N ASN A 82 -8.89 0.21 11.38
CA ASN A 82 -9.96 -0.79 11.48
C ASN A 82 -9.60 -2.10 10.78
N LEU A 83 -8.49 -2.15 10.07
CA LEU A 83 -7.93 -3.39 9.56
C LEU A 83 -7.07 -4.11 10.60
N ILE A 84 -6.65 -3.43 11.65
CA ILE A 84 -5.83 -4.01 12.71
C ILE A 84 -6.75 -4.53 13.81
N ARG A 85 -6.45 -5.73 14.34
CA ARG A 85 -7.22 -6.26 15.45
C ARG A 85 -7.24 -5.25 16.60
N GLU A 86 -8.38 -5.09 17.21
CA GLU A 86 -8.63 -3.99 18.14
C GLU A 86 -7.60 -3.92 19.28
N ASP A 87 -7.25 -5.07 19.85
CA ASP A 87 -6.32 -5.13 20.97
C ASP A 87 -4.87 -4.82 20.58
N GLU A 88 -4.58 -4.76 19.28
CA GLU A 88 -3.22 -4.48 18.78
C GLU A 88 -3.08 -3.05 18.23
N ARG A 89 -4.18 -2.35 18.02
CA ARG A 89 -4.16 -1.07 17.30
C ARG A 89 -3.18 -0.07 17.85
N GLN A 90 -3.24 0.18 19.14
CA GLN A 90 -2.41 1.21 19.76
C GLN A 90 -0.92 0.88 19.61
N GLN A 91 -0.57 -0.37 19.86
CA GLN A 91 0.82 -0.80 19.77
C GLN A 91 1.34 -0.72 18.34
N ILE A 92 0.54 -1.17 17.37
CA ILE A 92 0.95 -1.18 15.97
C ILE A 92 1.06 0.24 15.44
N GLU A 93 0.09 1.10 15.71
CA GLU A 93 0.15 2.49 15.27
C GLU A 93 1.36 3.21 15.87
N SER A 94 1.62 2.99 17.15
CA SER A 94 2.79 3.56 17.80
C SER A 94 4.09 3.08 17.15
N SER A 95 4.17 1.80 16.82
CA SER A 95 5.35 1.23 16.18
C SER A 95 5.60 1.83 14.80
N ILE A 96 4.54 1.98 14.00
CA ILE A 96 4.65 2.57 12.67
C ILE A 96 5.21 3.99 12.78
N TRP A 97 4.59 4.81 13.62
CA TRP A 97 4.98 6.22 13.72
C TRP A 97 6.34 6.40 14.39
N GLU A 98 6.71 5.50 15.31
CA GLU A 98 8.04 5.55 15.89
C GLU A 98 9.11 5.34 14.82
N GLN A 99 8.91 4.37 13.93
CA GLN A 99 9.85 4.11 12.84
C GLN A 99 9.96 5.31 11.90
N ILE A 100 8.82 5.92 11.55
CA ILE A 100 8.79 7.08 10.66
C ILE A 100 9.40 8.31 11.33
N ASP A 101 9.05 8.56 12.59
CA ASP A 101 9.56 9.73 13.32
C ASP A 101 11.06 9.64 13.58
N ASN A 102 11.61 8.43 13.58
CA ASN A 102 13.04 8.22 13.68
C ASN A 102 13.79 8.42 12.36
N GLY A 103 13.08 8.86 11.32
CA GLY A 103 13.68 9.21 10.04
C GLY A 103 13.68 8.09 9.01
N ASN A 104 13.04 6.98 9.29
CA ASN A 104 12.92 5.89 8.32
C ASN A 104 11.84 6.22 7.30
N GLU A 105 12.09 5.88 6.03
CA GLU A 105 11.06 6.01 5.01
C GLU A 105 10.16 4.79 4.95
N ASN A 106 10.56 3.71 5.60
CA ASN A 106 9.85 2.44 5.60
C ASN A 106 9.54 2.02 7.02
N ASP A 107 8.44 1.30 7.18
CA ASP A 107 8.11 0.67 8.46
C ASP A 107 7.78 -0.80 8.22
N TYR A 108 7.93 -1.58 9.28
CA TYR A 108 7.66 -3.02 9.26
C TYR A 108 6.91 -3.37 10.53
N THR A 109 5.75 -4.01 10.39
CA THR A 109 4.97 -4.46 11.55
C THR A 109 4.37 -5.83 11.27
N HIS A 110 4.05 -6.53 12.34
CA HIS A 110 3.39 -7.83 12.29
C HIS A 110 2.13 -7.73 13.15
N PHE A 111 0.98 -7.96 12.54
CA PHE A 111 -0.28 -7.84 13.27
C PHE A 111 -1.33 -8.78 12.68
N HIS A 112 -2.50 -8.80 13.31
CA HIS A 112 -3.63 -9.60 12.86
C HIS A 112 -4.57 -8.72 12.06
N LEU A 113 -4.63 -8.98 10.75
CA LEU A 113 -5.45 -8.24 9.79
C LEU A 113 -6.89 -8.74 9.84
N ARG A 114 -7.83 -7.82 9.94
CA ARG A 114 -9.25 -8.16 9.95
C ARG A 114 -9.74 -8.53 8.56
N LYS A 115 -10.30 -9.73 8.43
CA LYS A 115 -10.90 -10.17 7.18
C LYS A 115 -12.36 -9.76 7.11
N ALA A 116 -12.95 -9.86 5.92
CA ALA A 116 -14.34 -9.46 5.70
C ALA A 116 -15.32 -10.23 6.58
N ASP A 117 -15.03 -11.48 6.88
CA ASP A 117 -15.91 -12.33 7.70
C ASP A 117 -15.71 -12.14 9.21
N GLY A 118 -14.86 -11.20 9.59
CA GLY A 118 -14.59 -10.92 11.00
C GLY A 118 -13.50 -11.77 11.63
N THR A 119 -12.95 -12.74 10.89
CA THR A 119 -11.78 -13.48 11.36
C THR A 119 -10.51 -12.70 11.07
N TYR A 120 -9.38 -13.20 11.52
CA TYR A 120 -8.11 -12.50 11.43
C TYR A 120 -7.07 -13.31 10.70
N LEU A 121 -6.19 -12.62 9.99
CA LEU A 121 -5.08 -13.22 9.26
C LEU A 121 -3.79 -12.58 9.77
N SER A 122 -2.83 -13.42 10.18
CA SER A 122 -1.54 -12.91 10.63
C SER A 122 -0.74 -12.43 9.41
N VAL A 123 -0.35 -11.17 9.40
CA VAL A 123 0.34 -10.57 8.24
C VAL A 123 1.60 -9.83 8.67
N LEU A 124 2.55 -9.79 7.74
CA LEU A 124 3.68 -8.87 7.82
C LEU A 124 3.36 -7.66 6.94
N ASP A 125 3.44 -6.49 7.52
CA ASP A 125 3.13 -5.22 6.87
C ASP A 125 4.45 -4.51 6.59
N HIS A 126 4.69 -4.17 5.33
CA HIS A 126 5.84 -3.37 4.93
C HIS A 126 5.31 -2.10 4.29
N GLY A 127 5.41 -0.98 4.99
CA GLY A 127 4.93 0.30 4.53
C GLY A 127 6.07 1.20 4.09
N ARG A 128 5.75 2.11 3.18
CA ARG A 128 6.66 3.17 2.75
C ARG A 128 5.89 4.49 2.70
N ILE A 129 6.45 5.52 3.35
CA ILE A 129 5.84 6.84 3.34
C ILE A 129 6.27 7.60 2.08
N VAL A 130 5.32 8.22 1.40
CA VAL A 130 5.54 8.90 0.12
C VAL A 130 4.77 10.23 0.13
N ASP A 131 5.38 11.26 -0.45
CA ASP A 131 4.69 12.53 -0.66
C ASP A 131 3.92 12.47 -1.96
N SER A 132 2.59 12.54 -1.87
CA SER A 132 1.71 12.58 -3.02
C SER A 132 1.31 14.01 -3.29
N GLN A 133 1.41 14.45 -4.55
CA GLN A 133 0.99 15.81 -4.90
C GLN A 133 -0.49 16.03 -4.69
N GLN A 134 -1.29 14.99 -4.87
CA GLN A 134 -2.74 15.10 -4.79
C GLN A 134 -3.28 14.89 -3.38
N TYR A 135 -2.66 13.98 -2.61
CA TYR A 135 -3.22 13.55 -1.33
C TYR A 135 -2.33 13.85 -0.13
N GLY A 136 -1.19 14.54 -0.33
CA GLY A 136 -0.23 14.76 0.74
C GLY A 136 0.56 13.49 1.04
N ARG A 137 0.97 13.31 2.30
CA ARG A 137 1.71 12.10 2.65
C ARG A 137 0.79 10.90 2.71
N VAL A 138 1.24 9.81 2.11
CA VAL A 138 0.50 8.54 2.10
C VAL A 138 1.46 7.40 2.39
N PHE A 139 0.93 6.29 2.88
CA PHE A 139 1.66 5.04 3.00
C PHE A 139 1.28 4.12 1.83
N TYR A 140 2.30 3.59 1.18
CA TYR A 140 2.18 2.46 0.25
C TYR A 140 2.53 1.22 1.05
N VAL A 141 1.64 0.23 1.11
CA VAL A 141 1.82 -0.90 2.01
C VAL A 141 1.67 -2.21 1.28
N LEU A 142 2.66 -3.08 1.44
CA LEU A 142 2.60 -4.47 0.99
C LEU A 142 2.36 -5.37 2.20
N PHE A 143 1.49 -6.36 2.02
CA PHE A 143 1.22 -7.35 3.05
C PHE A 143 1.67 -8.72 2.59
N MET A 144 2.23 -9.49 3.51
CA MET A 144 2.53 -10.89 3.29
C MET A 144 1.80 -11.71 4.33
N ASP A 145 1.22 -12.83 3.90
CA ASP A 145 0.61 -13.81 4.81
C ASP A 145 1.73 -14.46 5.60
N TRP A 146 1.74 -14.21 6.92
CA TRP A 146 2.81 -14.68 7.79
C TRP A 146 2.89 -16.20 7.83
N GLU A 147 1.75 -16.87 7.91
CA GLU A 147 1.74 -18.34 8.00
C GLU A 147 2.15 -18.98 6.69
N GLU A 148 1.65 -18.46 5.58
CA GLU A 148 2.00 -18.99 4.27
C GLU A 148 3.48 -18.83 3.99
N MET A 149 4.05 -17.68 4.32
CA MET A 149 5.48 -17.43 4.19
C MET A 149 6.27 -18.42 5.05
N HIS A 150 5.79 -18.67 6.26
CA HIS A 150 6.45 -19.57 7.21
C HIS A 150 6.42 -21.02 6.71
N ILE A 151 5.29 -21.46 6.17
CA ILE A 151 5.13 -22.83 5.66
C ILE A 151 6.07 -23.07 4.47
N HIS A 152 6.13 -22.13 3.54
CA HIS A 152 6.88 -22.33 2.31
C HIS A 152 8.38 -22.05 2.43
N TYR A 153 8.77 -21.14 3.30
CA TYR A 153 10.15 -20.66 3.34
C TYR A 153 10.77 -20.63 4.74
N GLY A 154 9.99 -20.93 5.77
CA GLY A 154 10.43 -20.79 7.15
C GLY A 154 11.76 -21.46 7.44
N ASP A 155 11.88 -22.72 7.07
CA ASP A 155 13.09 -23.50 7.33
C ASP A 155 14.30 -22.99 6.56
N LYS A 156 14.07 -22.43 5.37
CA LYS A 156 15.15 -21.92 4.52
C LYS A 156 15.57 -20.51 4.89
N LEU A 157 14.63 -19.70 5.36
CA LEU A 157 14.90 -18.30 5.65
C LEU A 157 15.19 -18.04 7.12
N LEU A 158 14.58 -18.81 8.01
CA LEU A 158 14.63 -18.58 9.44
C LEU A 158 15.33 -19.71 10.21
N GLY A 159 15.47 -20.82 9.55
CA GLY A 159 16.12 -21.97 10.15
C GLY A 159 17.54 -22.07 9.79
#